data_112ed0ec9b07bbb7714c23ea33bae209
#
_entry.id   112ed0ec9b07bbb7714c23ea33bae209
#
_cell.length_a   1.000
_cell.length_b   1.000
_cell.length_c   1.000
_cell.angle_alpha   90.00
_cell.angle_beta   90.00
_cell.angle_gamma   90.00
#
_symmetry.space_group_name_H-M   'P 1'
#
loop_
_entity.id
_entity.type
_entity.pdbx_description
1 polymer ?
#
loop_
_entity_poly.entity_id
_entity_poly.type
_entity_poly.pdbx_seq_one_letter_code
_entity_poly.pdbx_strand_id
1 'polypeptide(L)'
;TAHAARVVIVLSGFRLPPEWAPQDAVLLTWPHAGTDWADDLDAVELVFVQLATTILRYQALVVLCHDAPLRDRLKTLFASQTAALHPLYFALIPNNDSWARDHGPITVLDNTGEPVWLNFCFTGWGDKYSATLDNQINDRLFGAPFIAVRKIERLDLVLEGGAIDSDGRGTLLVTKRCLL
;
A
#
# COMPACT_ATOMS: atom_id res chain seq x y z
N THR A 1 -20.86 15.95 28.07
CA THR A 1 -19.42 15.63 28.09
C THR A 1 -19.26 14.18 27.65
N ALA A 2 -19.09 13.98 26.34
CA ALA A 2 -18.78 12.68 25.80
C ALA A 2 -17.33 12.32 26.23
N HIS A 3 -17.19 11.24 26.99
CA HIS A 3 -15.88 10.62 27.26
C HIS A 3 -15.39 10.05 25.92
N ALA A 4 -14.36 10.64 25.35
CA ALA A 4 -13.65 10.01 24.26
C ALA A 4 -13.03 8.71 24.77
N ALA A 5 -13.45 7.59 24.24
CA ALA A 5 -12.82 6.31 24.50
C ALA A 5 -11.39 6.38 23.95
N ARG A 6 -10.40 6.30 24.83
CA ARG A 6 -8.99 6.28 24.43
C ARG A 6 -8.66 4.83 24.07
N VAL A 7 -8.65 4.51 22.80
CA VAL A 7 -8.10 3.23 22.35
C VAL A 7 -6.58 3.35 22.41
N VAL A 8 -5.95 2.67 23.36
CA VAL A 8 -4.50 2.57 23.44
C VAL A 8 -4.12 1.22 22.85
N ILE A 9 -3.62 1.21 21.63
CA ILE A 9 -2.97 0.03 21.07
C ILE A 9 -1.51 0.08 21.49
N VAL A 10 -1.14 -0.80 22.40
CA VAL A 10 0.26 -0.99 22.77
C VAL A 10 0.83 -2.07 21.85
N LEU A 11 1.40 -1.67 20.74
CA LEU A 11 2.23 -2.54 19.90
C LEU A 11 3.64 -2.63 20.52
N SER A 12 3.73 -3.18 21.74
CA SER A 12 5.02 -3.38 22.39
C SER A 12 5.84 -4.37 21.54
N GLY A 13 7.07 -3.99 21.23
CA GLY A 13 7.98 -4.84 20.47
C GLY A 13 8.01 -4.57 18.95
N PHE A 14 7.31 -3.54 18.48
CA PHE A 14 7.40 -3.10 17.11
C PHE A 14 7.95 -1.68 16.97
N ARG A 15 8.66 -1.42 15.88
CA ARG A 15 9.13 -0.10 15.50
C ARG A 15 8.68 0.23 14.07
N LEU A 16 7.98 1.33 13.90
CA LEU A 16 7.66 1.85 12.57
C LEU A 16 8.90 2.56 12.01
N PRO A 17 9.48 2.11 10.89
CA PRO A 17 10.59 2.80 10.24
C PRO A 17 10.17 4.18 9.73
N PRO A 18 11.11 5.13 9.56
CA PRO A 18 10.82 6.37 8.85
C PRO A 18 10.69 6.12 7.36
N GLU A 19 10.06 7.03 6.63
CA GLU A 19 9.85 6.91 5.18
C GLU A 19 11.14 6.79 4.35
N TRP A 20 12.24 7.34 4.85
CA TRP A 20 13.57 7.26 4.20
C TRP A 20 14.38 6.01 4.58
N ALA A 21 13.81 5.09 5.34
CA ALA A 21 14.46 3.79 5.58
C ALA A 21 14.58 2.98 4.29
N PRO A 22 15.58 2.11 4.15
CA PRO A 22 15.65 1.19 3.02
C PRO A 22 14.35 0.40 2.86
N GLN A 23 13.89 0.28 1.61
CA GLN A 23 12.66 -0.42 1.23
C GLN A 23 13.00 -1.55 0.27
N ASP A 24 12.29 -2.67 0.38
CA ASP A 24 12.44 -3.80 -0.53
C ASP A 24 11.73 -3.56 -1.86
N ALA A 25 10.56 -2.92 -1.81
CA ALA A 25 9.76 -2.60 -3.00
C ALA A 25 8.77 -1.46 -2.72
N VAL A 26 8.33 -0.80 -3.78
CA VAL A 26 7.15 0.08 -3.77
C VAL A 26 5.93 -0.70 -4.24
N LEU A 27 4.78 -0.41 -3.65
CA LEU A 27 3.47 -0.91 -4.08
C LEU A 27 2.73 0.18 -4.85
N LEU A 28 2.29 -0.12 -6.07
CA LEU A 28 1.34 0.69 -6.84
C LEU A 28 0.09 -0.11 -7.13
N THR A 29 -1.09 0.46 -6.89
CA THR A 29 -2.36 -0.07 -7.36
C THR A 29 -2.72 0.64 -8.64
N TRP A 30 -2.76 -0.09 -9.76
CA TRP A 30 -2.93 0.52 -11.08
C TRP A 30 -4.35 1.01 -11.29
N PRO A 31 -4.55 2.23 -11.84
CA PRO A 31 -5.88 2.77 -12.12
C PRO A 31 -6.57 1.95 -13.23
N HIS A 32 -7.89 1.90 -13.17
CA HIS A 32 -8.74 1.24 -14.15
C HIS A 32 -10.08 1.98 -14.29
N ALA A 33 -10.91 1.57 -15.22
CA ALA A 33 -12.17 2.25 -15.55
C ALA A 33 -13.20 2.28 -14.40
N GLY A 34 -12.98 1.57 -13.31
CA GLY A 34 -13.82 1.59 -12.11
C GLY A 34 -13.29 2.45 -10.96
N THR A 35 -12.15 3.14 -11.15
CA THR A 35 -11.55 4.03 -10.14
C THR A 35 -12.02 5.47 -10.32
N ASP A 36 -11.69 6.34 -9.37
CA ASP A 36 -11.93 7.79 -9.46
C ASP A 36 -11.27 8.46 -10.67
N TRP A 37 -10.34 7.75 -11.32
CA TRP A 37 -9.62 8.20 -12.52
C TRP A 37 -10.31 7.86 -13.84
N ALA A 38 -11.53 7.29 -13.82
CA ALA A 38 -12.20 6.75 -15.03
C ALA A 38 -12.30 7.77 -16.17
N ASP A 39 -12.62 9.03 -15.86
CA ASP A 39 -12.80 10.09 -16.86
C ASP A 39 -11.47 10.61 -17.44
N ASP A 40 -10.37 10.47 -16.71
CA ASP A 40 -9.01 10.93 -17.10
C ASP A 40 -8.01 9.77 -17.21
N LEU A 41 -8.48 8.54 -17.37
CA LEU A 41 -7.68 7.32 -17.25
C LEU A 41 -6.43 7.33 -18.15
N ASP A 42 -6.56 7.74 -19.40
CA ASP A 42 -5.44 7.78 -20.36
C ASP A 42 -4.33 8.74 -19.88
N ALA A 43 -4.69 9.91 -19.37
CA ALA A 43 -3.74 10.90 -18.88
C ALA A 43 -3.07 10.44 -17.58
N VAL A 44 -3.85 9.87 -16.66
CA VAL A 44 -3.35 9.35 -15.37
C VAL A 44 -2.45 8.14 -15.59
N GLU A 45 -2.79 7.27 -16.52
CA GLU A 45 -1.97 6.10 -16.83
C GLU A 45 -0.56 6.50 -17.32
N LEU A 46 -0.45 7.57 -18.11
CA LEU A 46 0.88 8.10 -18.50
C LEU A 46 1.72 8.50 -17.28
N VAL A 47 1.10 9.10 -16.27
CA VAL A 47 1.78 9.43 -15.01
C VAL A 47 2.20 8.17 -14.27
N PHE A 48 1.33 7.16 -14.18
CA PHE A 48 1.66 5.89 -13.54
C PHE A 48 2.80 5.15 -14.25
N VAL A 49 2.85 5.20 -15.58
CA VAL A 49 3.98 4.65 -16.36
C VAL A 49 5.28 5.37 -16.04
N GLN A 50 5.26 6.70 -15.92
CA GLN A 50 6.44 7.49 -15.55
C GLN A 50 6.88 7.19 -14.11
N LEU A 51 5.95 7.09 -13.17
CA LEU A 51 6.22 6.70 -11.78
C LEU A 51 6.87 5.31 -11.73
N ALA A 52 6.23 4.31 -12.35
CA ALA A 52 6.73 2.95 -12.37
C ALA A 52 8.12 2.86 -12.99
N THR A 53 8.34 3.52 -14.13
CA THR A 53 9.65 3.56 -14.81
C THR A 53 10.71 4.22 -13.92
N THR A 54 10.34 5.29 -13.20
CA THR A 54 11.26 5.98 -12.30
C THR A 54 11.61 5.12 -11.10
N ILE A 55 10.62 4.51 -10.45
CA ILE A 55 10.82 3.61 -9.29
C ILE A 55 11.74 2.46 -9.67
N LEU A 56 11.52 1.82 -10.82
CA LEU A 56 12.31 0.67 -11.30
C LEU A 56 13.79 0.99 -11.57
N ARG A 57 14.18 2.26 -11.55
CA ARG A 57 15.60 2.65 -11.59
C ARG A 57 16.30 2.55 -10.24
N TYR A 58 15.54 2.51 -9.13
CA TYR A 58 16.07 2.60 -7.77
C TYR A 58 15.70 1.42 -6.89
N GLN A 59 14.55 0.79 -7.10
CA GLN A 59 14.06 -0.32 -6.28
C GLN A 59 13.01 -1.16 -7.01
N ALA A 60 12.70 -2.32 -6.44
CA ALA A 60 11.66 -3.18 -7.00
C ALA A 60 10.28 -2.54 -6.91
N LEU A 61 9.40 -2.94 -7.82
CA LEU A 61 8.02 -2.47 -7.90
C LEU A 61 7.05 -3.64 -7.93
N VAL A 62 6.02 -3.57 -7.10
CA VAL A 62 4.86 -4.44 -7.14
C VAL A 62 3.68 -3.65 -7.69
N VAL A 63 3.09 -4.10 -8.78
CA VAL A 63 1.91 -3.50 -9.41
C VAL A 63 0.71 -4.40 -9.18
N LEU A 64 -0.31 -3.88 -8.49
CA LEU A 64 -1.60 -4.52 -8.38
C LEU A 64 -2.41 -4.24 -9.64
N CYS A 65 -2.95 -5.30 -10.23
CA CYS A 65 -3.80 -5.24 -11.41
C CYS A 65 -5.20 -5.75 -11.06
N HIS A 66 -6.21 -4.94 -11.35
CA HIS A 66 -7.60 -5.27 -11.07
C HIS A 66 -8.04 -6.57 -11.73
N ASP A 67 -7.64 -6.77 -12.98
CA ASP A 67 -8.00 -7.94 -13.78
C ASP A 67 -6.85 -8.45 -14.67
N ALA A 68 -7.05 -9.59 -15.29
CA ALA A 68 -6.06 -10.22 -16.15
C ALA A 68 -5.78 -9.43 -17.45
N PRO A 69 -6.77 -8.85 -18.15
CA PRO A 69 -6.52 -8.00 -19.31
C PRO A 69 -5.59 -6.82 -19.00
N LEU A 70 -5.83 -6.12 -17.90
CA LEU A 70 -4.98 -5.02 -17.45
C LEU A 70 -3.55 -5.51 -17.18
N ARG A 71 -3.40 -6.60 -16.42
CA ARG A 71 -2.09 -7.18 -16.12
C ARG A 71 -1.30 -7.53 -17.40
N ASP A 72 -1.95 -8.18 -18.36
CA ASP A 72 -1.28 -8.67 -19.56
C ASP A 72 -0.92 -7.52 -20.51
N ARG A 73 -1.75 -6.47 -20.56
CA ARG A 73 -1.45 -5.22 -21.26
C ARG A 73 -0.22 -4.53 -20.64
N LEU A 74 -0.17 -4.41 -19.30
CA LEU A 74 0.97 -3.80 -18.61
C LEU A 74 2.26 -4.62 -18.75
N LYS A 75 2.18 -5.94 -18.72
CA LYS A 75 3.35 -6.80 -19.00
C LYS A 75 3.91 -6.51 -20.38
N THR A 76 3.07 -6.36 -21.40
CA THR A 76 3.51 -6.02 -22.76
C THR A 76 4.11 -4.62 -22.83
N LEU A 77 3.47 -3.65 -22.17
CA LEU A 77 3.97 -2.26 -22.11
C LEU A 77 5.37 -2.19 -21.49
N PHE A 78 5.57 -2.83 -20.35
CA PHE A 78 6.84 -2.78 -19.63
C PHE A 78 7.92 -3.71 -20.21
N ALA A 79 7.55 -4.76 -20.98
CA ALA A 79 8.52 -5.61 -21.65
C ALA A 79 9.37 -4.86 -22.69
N SER A 80 8.83 -3.79 -23.26
CA SER A 80 9.55 -2.93 -24.23
C SER A 80 10.46 -1.89 -23.56
N GLN A 81 10.42 -1.74 -22.23
CA GLN A 81 11.18 -0.73 -21.51
C GLN A 81 12.52 -1.32 -21.03
N THR A 82 13.60 -0.97 -21.69
CA THR A 82 14.95 -1.51 -21.43
C THR A 82 15.68 -0.88 -20.24
N ALA A 83 15.10 0.11 -19.58
CA ALA A 83 15.77 0.90 -18.52
C ALA A 83 15.50 0.41 -17.09
N ALA A 84 14.74 -0.67 -16.89
CA ALA A 84 14.47 -1.21 -15.56
C ALA A 84 15.73 -1.89 -15.01
N LEU A 85 16.23 -1.41 -13.87
CA LEU A 85 17.39 -1.98 -13.16
C LEU A 85 16.96 -2.93 -12.03
N HIS A 86 15.69 -2.87 -11.65
CA HIS A 86 15.11 -3.63 -10.54
C HIS A 86 13.90 -4.45 -10.98
N PRO A 87 13.52 -5.49 -10.23
CA PRO A 87 12.39 -6.36 -10.57
C PRO A 87 11.04 -5.65 -10.58
N LEU A 88 10.21 -6.01 -11.56
CA LEU A 88 8.80 -5.63 -11.64
C LEU A 88 7.94 -6.87 -11.43
N TYR A 89 7.06 -6.82 -10.45
CA TYR A 89 6.11 -7.88 -10.12
C TYR A 89 4.69 -7.43 -10.37
N PHE A 90 3.85 -8.33 -10.90
CA PHE A 90 2.43 -8.08 -11.12
C PHE A 90 1.62 -9.02 -10.23
N ALA A 91 0.75 -8.46 -9.41
CA ALA A 91 -0.22 -9.19 -8.62
C ALA A 91 -1.63 -8.97 -9.19
N LEU A 92 -2.32 -10.07 -9.49
CA LEU A 92 -3.71 -10.04 -9.96
C LEU A 92 -4.62 -10.01 -8.73
N ILE A 93 -5.01 -8.82 -8.30
CA ILE A 93 -5.82 -8.60 -7.11
C ILE A 93 -6.86 -7.52 -7.43
N PRO A 94 -8.17 -7.87 -7.49
CA PRO A 94 -9.24 -6.89 -7.65
C PRO A 94 -9.19 -5.83 -6.54
N ASN A 95 -9.37 -4.58 -6.93
CA ASN A 95 -9.33 -3.41 -6.06
C ASN A 95 -10.47 -2.45 -6.41
N ASN A 96 -10.84 -1.58 -5.47
CA ASN A 96 -11.81 -0.53 -5.71
C ASN A 96 -11.15 0.69 -6.34
N ASP A 97 -9.97 1.11 -5.83
CA ASP A 97 -9.26 2.29 -6.32
C ASP A 97 -7.74 2.15 -6.17
N SER A 98 -7.01 3.19 -6.57
CA SER A 98 -5.55 3.25 -6.71
C SER A 98 -4.80 3.75 -5.46
N TRP A 99 -5.46 3.92 -4.33
CA TRP A 99 -4.95 4.58 -3.12
C TRP A 99 -4.06 3.65 -2.26
N ALA A 100 -2.97 3.15 -2.85
CA ALA A 100 -2.06 2.22 -2.19
C ALA A 100 -1.46 2.75 -0.88
N ARG A 101 -1.28 4.06 -0.73
CA ARG A 101 -0.82 4.69 0.51
C ARG A 101 -1.77 4.41 1.68
N ASP A 102 -3.08 4.37 1.42
CA ASP A 102 -4.09 4.30 2.46
C ASP A 102 -4.50 2.86 2.76
N HIS A 103 -4.66 2.01 1.75
CA HIS A 103 -5.05 0.61 1.95
C HIS A 103 -3.87 -0.36 2.09
N GLY A 104 -2.64 0.06 1.72
CA GLY A 104 -1.46 -0.79 1.78
C GLY A 104 -1.10 -1.19 3.22
N PRO A 105 -0.33 -2.29 3.40
CA PRO A 105 0.09 -2.73 4.73
C PRO A 105 1.07 -1.74 5.35
N ILE A 106 0.97 -1.54 6.66
CA ILE A 106 1.95 -0.76 7.40
C ILE A 106 3.06 -1.71 7.86
N THR A 107 4.25 -1.56 7.30
CA THR A 107 5.39 -2.39 7.64
C THR A 107 6.07 -1.86 8.90
N VAL A 108 6.15 -2.69 9.92
CA VAL A 108 6.92 -2.45 11.14
C VAL A 108 8.05 -3.48 11.27
N LEU A 109 9.05 -3.18 12.07
CA LEU A 109 10.10 -4.11 12.44
C LEU A 109 9.84 -4.64 13.85
N ASP A 110 9.94 -5.94 14.05
CA ASP A 110 9.85 -6.56 15.36
C ASP A 110 11.17 -6.39 16.17
N ASN A 111 11.22 -6.96 17.37
CA ASN A 111 12.39 -6.87 18.25
C ASN A 111 13.65 -7.53 17.69
N THR A 112 13.51 -8.39 16.69
CA THR A 112 14.64 -9.04 15.99
C THR A 112 15.08 -8.26 14.75
N GLY A 113 14.30 -7.22 14.36
CA GLY A 113 14.50 -6.44 13.15
C GLY A 113 13.80 -7.02 11.92
N GLU A 114 13.02 -8.08 12.08
CA GLU A 114 12.28 -8.69 10.98
C GLU A 114 11.01 -7.89 10.64
N PRO A 115 10.69 -7.75 9.33
CA PRO A 115 9.50 -7.02 8.91
C PRO A 115 8.22 -7.78 9.23
N VAL A 116 7.24 -7.06 9.77
CA VAL A 116 5.89 -7.53 10.03
C VAL A 116 4.91 -6.56 9.37
N TRP A 117 3.91 -7.08 8.67
CA TRP A 117 2.83 -6.28 8.15
C TRP A 117 1.73 -6.11 9.20
N LEU A 118 1.37 -4.87 9.48
CA LEU A 118 0.15 -4.53 10.20
C LEU A 118 -0.94 -4.24 9.16
N ASN A 119 -2.01 -5.03 9.19
CA ASN A 119 -3.15 -4.89 8.30
C ASN A 119 -4.33 -4.29 9.07
N PHE A 120 -4.58 -3.00 8.85
CA PHE A 120 -5.67 -2.24 9.45
C PHE A 120 -6.90 -2.26 8.55
N CYS A 121 -8.05 -1.89 9.11
CA CYS A 121 -9.27 -1.69 8.33
C CYS A 121 -9.19 -0.34 7.59
N PHE A 122 -9.36 -0.38 6.27
CA PHE A 122 -9.56 0.81 5.45
C PHE A 122 -11.04 0.97 5.14
N THR A 123 -11.64 2.11 5.47
CA THR A 123 -13.07 2.37 5.31
C THR A 123 -13.40 3.30 4.14
N GLY A 124 -12.43 3.59 3.27
CA GLY A 124 -12.66 4.58 2.21
C GLY A 124 -12.94 5.97 2.77
N TRP A 125 -12.16 6.37 3.80
CA TRP A 125 -12.24 7.66 4.52
C TRP A 125 -13.61 7.87 5.20
N GLY A 126 -14.02 6.91 6.01
CA GLY A 126 -15.27 6.97 6.75
C GLY A 126 -16.49 6.64 5.89
N ASP A 127 -16.39 5.59 5.09
CA ASP A 127 -17.43 5.06 4.19
C ASP A 127 -17.84 6.04 3.07
N LYS A 128 -16.99 7.00 2.76
CA LYS A 128 -17.21 7.93 1.65
C LYS A 128 -17.11 7.22 0.29
N TYR A 129 -16.22 6.23 0.18
CA TYR A 129 -16.01 5.40 -1.00
C TYR A 129 -16.02 3.91 -0.62
N SER A 130 -16.34 3.06 -1.59
CA SER A 130 -16.28 1.61 -1.38
C SER A 130 -14.81 1.17 -1.18
N ALA A 131 -14.55 0.39 -0.15
CA ALA A 131 -13.22 -0.16 0.16
C ALA A 131 -13.23 -1.69 0.36
N THR A 132 -14.30 -2.37 -0.03
CA THR A 132 -14.48 -3.81 0.22
C THR A 132 -13.46 -4.69 -0.47
N LEU A 133 -13.00 -4.31 -1.67
CA LEU A 133 -11.95 -5.01 -2.39
C LEU A 133 -10.57 -4.59 -1.86
N ASP A 134 -10.39 -3.29 -1.60
CA ASP A 134 -9.13 -2.74 -1.10
C ASP A 134 -8.72 -3.34 0.24
N ASN A 135 -9.67 -3.58 1.14
CA ASN A 135 -9.44 -4.29 2.41
C ASN A 135 -8.96 -5.74 2.26
N GLN A 136 -9.09 -6.35 1.09
CA GLN A 136 -8.64 -7.72 0.83
C GLN A 136 -7.22 -7.77 0.23
N ILE A 137 -6.67 -6.63 -0.20
CA ILE A 137 -5.41 -6.56 -0.95
C ILE A 137 -4.27 -7.16 -0.12
N ASN A 138 -4.10 -6.72 1.12
CA ASN A 138 -2.96 -7.12 1.95
C ASN A 138 -2.98 -8.63 2.24
N ASP A 139 -4.14 -9.20 2.51
CA ASP A 139 -4.28 -10.64 2.74
C ASP A 139 -4.01 -11.46 1.48
N ARG A 140 -4.43 -10.99 0.32
CA ARG A 140 -4.19 -11.66 -0.97
C ARG A 140 -2.76 -11.52 -1.44
N LEU A 141 -2.12 -10.40 -1.11
CA LEU A 141 -0.72 -10.14 -1.45
C LEU A 141 0.24 -10.90 -0.53
N PHE A 142 -0.16 -11.09 0.75
CA PHE A 142 0.65 -11.81 1.71
C PHE A 142 0.85 -13.27 1.27
N GLY A 143 2.11 -13.71 1.27
CA GLY A 143 2.46 -15.05 0.79
C GLY A 143 2.73 -15.15 -0.72
N ALA A 144 2.57 -14.06 -1.47
CA ALA A 144 3.04 -14.06 -2.87
C ALA A 144 4.56 -14.32 -2.91
N PRO A 145 5.07 -15.06 -3.92
CA PRO A 145 6.45 -15.54 -3.93
C PRO A 145 7.51 -14.43 -3.96
N PHE A 146 7.11 -13.22 -4.34
CA PHE A 146 7.97 -12.02 -4.36
C PHE A 146 7.84 -11.15 -3.10
N ILE A 147 7.01 -11.55 -2.12
CA ILE A 147 6.88 -10.87 -0.83
C ILE A 147 7.75 -11.58 0.21
N ALA A 148 8.74 -10.86 0.74
CA ALA A 148 9.68 -11.40 1.73
C ALA A 148 9.08 -11.47 3.14
N VAL A 149 8.10 -10.62 3.47
CA VAL A 149 7.47 -10.56 4.79
C VAL A 149 6.81 -11.90 5.15
N ARG A 150 7.06 -12.39 6.36
CA ARG A 150 6.60 -13.71 6.82
C ARG A 150 5.52 -13.65 7.90
N LYS A 151 5.20 -12.45 8.39
CA LYS A 151 4.21 -12.24 9.44
C LYS A 151 3.27 -11.10 9.07
N ILE A 152 1.97 -11.34 9.27
CA ILE A 152 0.92 -10.32 9.14
C ILE A 152 0.06 -10.33 10.39
N GLU A 153 -0.15 -9.16 10.99
CA GLU A 153 -1.05 -8.94 12.11
C GLU A 153 -2.28 -8.19 11.60
N ARG A 154 -3.46 -8.78 11.80
CA ARG A 154 -4.74 -8.15 11.41
C ARG A 154 -5.30 -7.43 12.61
N LEU A 155 -5.60 -6.15 12.44
CA LEU A 155 -6.07 -5.28 13.50
C LEU A 155 -7.47 -4.77 13.16
N ASP A 156 -8.41 -5.02 14.06
CA ASP A 156 -9.78 -4.48 13.98
C ASP A 156 -9.79 -3.01 14.44
N LEU A 157 -9.04 -2.20 13.70
CA LEU A 157 -8.92 -0.76 13.89
C LEU A 157 -8.87 -0.08 12.54
N VAL A 158 -9.61 1.01 12.40
CA VAL A 158 -9.56 1.86 11.21
C VAL A 158 -8.31 2.73 11.24
N LEU A 159 -7.47 2.58 10.21
CA LEU A 159 -6.29 3.41 10.00
C LEU A 159 -5.91 3.42 8.53
N GLU A 160 -5.76 4.62 7.98
CA GLU A 160 -5.14 4.83 6.67
C GLU A 160 -3.66 5.16 6.83
N GLY A 161 -2.80 4.58 5.98
CA GLY A 161 -1.36 4.87 5.99
C GLY A 161 -1.03 6.34 5.72
N GLY A 162 -1.90 7.04 4.96
CA GLY A 162 -1.78 8.48 4.73
C GLY A 162 -2.09 9.37 5.93
N ALA A 163 -2.66 8.80 7.02
CA ALA A 163 -2.98 9.53 8.24
C ALA A 163 -1.82 9.57 9.26
N ILE A 164 -0.72 8.85 8.99
CA ILE A 164 0.41 8.73 9.92
C ILE A 164 1.73 9.07 9.24
N ASP A 165 2.66 9.57 10.06
CA ASP A 165 4.05 9.82 9.67
C ASP A 165 4.98 9.49 10.85
N SER A 166 6.20 9.02 10.59
CA SER A 166 7.11 8.52 11.61
C SER A 166 8.54 9.03 11.41
N ASP A 167 9.19 9.42 12.51
CA ASP A 167 10.63 9.70 12.52
C ASP A 167 11.50 8.43 12.68
N GLY A 168 10.87 7.26 12.87
CA GLY A 168 11.55 5.99 13.12
C GLY A 168 12.23 5.88 14.49
N ARG A 169 12.04 6.86 15.39
CA ARG A 169 12.66 6.95 16.71
C ARG A 169 11.65 6.96 17.87
N GLY A 170 10.39 6.64 17.54
CA GLY A 170 9.30 6.56 18.50
C GLY A 170 8.36 7.75 18.48
N THR A 171 8.54 8.73 17.59
CA THR A 171 7.57 9.80 17.36
C THR A 171 6.67 9.43 16.20
N LEU A 172 5.36 9.56 16.40
CA LEU A 172 4.34 9.39 15.37
C LEU A 172 3.53 10.68 15.26
N LEU A 173 3.46 11.24 14.06
CA LEU A 173 2.57 12.34 13.73
C LEU A 173 1.28 11.78 13.16
N VAL A 174 0.16 12.27 13.66
CA VAL A 174 -1.18 11.87 13.21
C VAL A 174 -2.12 13.07 13.22
N THR A 175 -3.16 13.03 12.40
CA THR A 175 -4.21 14.04 12.52
C THR A 175 -5.23 13.59 13.56
N LYS A 176 -5.63 14.52 14.44
CA LYS A 176 -6.61 14.25 15.50
C LYS A 176 -7.93 13.69 14.94
N ARG A 177 -8.35 14.15 13.76
CA ARG A 177 -9.62 13.72 13.14
C ARG A 177 -9.58 12.29 12.60
N CYS A 178 -8.40 11.76 12.31
CA CYS A 178 -8.27 10.41 11.77
C CYS A 178 -8.19 9.34 12.87
N LEU A 179 -7.68 9.69 14.07
CA LEU A 179 -7.44 8.70 15.13
C LEU A 179 -8.12 9.02 16.46
N LEU A 180 -8.72 10.20 16.66
CA LEU A 180 -9.35 10.66 17.88
C LEU A 180 -10.71 11.31 17.60
#